data_1ced97b674119ed5c0f348b2ea60ce8d
#
_entry.id   1ced97b674119ed5c0f348b2ea60ce8d
#
_cell.length_a   1.000
_cell.length_b   1.000
_cell.length_c   1.000
_cell.angle_alpha   90.00
_cell.angle_beta   90.00
_cell.angle_gamma   90.00
#
_symmetry.space_group_name_H-M   'P 1'
#
loop_
_entity.id
_entity.type
_entity.pdbx_description
1 polymer ?
#
loop_
_entity_poly.entity_id
_entity_poly.type
_entity_poly.pdbx_seq_one_letter_code
_entity_poly.pdbx_strand_id
1 'polypeptide(L)'
;MDVLVDLLNKYSFTRIHSKLSFPIVVHCVPGAGKTSLIRELIKLDSRFVAYTAGVEDEPHLSGRWIRKFEGVVDEGKFVILDEYTLLESLPDNLFAVFGDPIQSDTRVVRSADYTCNRSKRFGRSTALFLRELGFDVVAEADDEVTVANIYQVDPVEQVVYFEQEVGCLLRAHHVACKHYTEIVGQTFEKVTFVSGESNLSSNRVAAYQCMTRHRSKLLILTPDATFTAA
;
A
#
# COMPACT_ATOMS: atom_id res chain seq x y z
N MET A 1 0.43 9.96 -23.72
CA MET A 1 0.65 10.78 -22.51
C MET A 1 -0.69 11.30 -21.99
N ASP A 2 -1.52 11.87 -22.83
CA ASP A 2 -2.77 12.52 -22.41
C ASP A 2 -3.72 11.58 -21.63
N VAL A 3 -3.91 10.34 -22.09
CA VAL A 3 -4.77 9.36 -21.39
C VAL A 3 -4.31 9.08 -19.97
N LEU A 4 -2.99 8.95 -19.70
CA LEU A 4 -2.48 8.75 -18.35
C LEU A 4 -2.72 10.00 -17.49
N VAL A 5 -2.45 11.20 -18.02
CA VAL A 5 -2.65 12.47 -17.32
C VAL A 5 -4.12 12.69 -16.98
N ASP A 6 -5.03 12.41 -17.92
CA ASP A 6 -6.47 12.50 -17.68
C ASP A 6 -6.94 11.55 -16.57
N LEU A 7 -6.42 10.31 -16.56
CA LEU A 7 -6.72 9.35 -15.49
C LEU A 7 -6.12 9.77 -14.15
N LEU A 8 -4.88 10.28 -14.12
CA LEU A 8 -4.29 10.80 -12.89
C LEU A 8 -5.15 11.93 -12.29
N ASN A 9 -5.63 12.85 -13.11
CA ASN A 9 -6.55 13.91 -12.69
C ASN A 9 -7.89 13.34 -12.20
N LYS A 10 -8.50 12.40 -12.93
CA LYS A 10 -9.75 11.72 -12.55
C LYS A 10 -9.64 11.03 -11.18
N TYR A 11 -8.49 10.42 -10.90
CA TYR A 11 -8.22 9.74 -9.63
C TYR A 11 -7.67 10.67 -8.52
N SER A 12 -7.67 11.99 -8.79
CA SER A 12 -7.25 13.03 -7.83
C SER A 12 -5.77 12.98 -7.44
N PHE A 13 -4.91 12.57 -8.38
CA PHE A 13 -3.47 12.72 -8.21
C PHE A 13 -3.05 14.16 -8.49
N THR A 14 -2.23 14.70 -7.62
CA THR A 14 -1.71 16.07 -7.73
C THR A 14 -0.37 16.05 -8.45
N ARG A 15 -0.25 16.88 -9.48
CA ARG A 15 1.03 17.04 -10.20
C ARG A 15 1.99 17.90 -9.40
N ILE A 16 3.25 17.44 -9.28
CA ILE A 16 4.34 18.12 -8.55
C ILE A 16 5.27 18.87 -9.50
N HIS A 17 5.70 18.21 -10.58
CA HIS A 17 6.65 18.80 -11.51
C HIS A 17 5.97 19.35 -12.77
N SER A 18 6.40 20.54 -13.20
CA SER A 18 5.90 21.20 -14.41
C SER A 18 6.36 20.50 -15.70
N LYS A 19 7.55 19.89 -15.69
CA LYS A 19 8.09 19.09 -16.80
C LYS A 19 8.12 17.62 -16.38
N LEU A 20 7.57 16.76 -17.24
CA LEU A 20 7.60 15.32 -17.05
C LEU A 20 8.78 14.73 -17.83
N SER A 21 9.49 13.80 -17.20
CA SER A 21 10.51 12.96 -17.82
C SER A 21 10.12 11.49 -17.70
N PHE A 22 10.61 10.64 -18.57
CA PHE A 22 10.37 9.21 -18.47
C PHE A 22 11.41 8.52 -17.57
N PRO A 23 10.97 7.56 -16.77
CA PRO A 23 9.58 7.21 -16.49
C PRO A 23 8.87 8.28 -15.65
N ILE A 24 7.58 8.49 -15.89
CA ILE A 24 6.72 9.32 -15.02
C ILE A 24 6.57 8.60 -13.67
N VAL A 25 6.93 9.28 -12.58
CA VAL A 25 6.92 8.71 -11.23
C VAL A 25 5.66 9.12 -10.48
N VAL A 26 4.88 8.13 -10.04
CA VAL A 26 3.61 8.34 -9.34
C VAL A 26 3.67 7.69 -7.96
N HIS A 27 3.62 8.52 -6.91
CA HIS A 27 3.59 8.05 -5.53
C HIS A 27 2.19 8.19 -4.93
N CYS A 28 1.78 7.22 -4.14
CA CYS A 28 0.50 7.31 -3.46
C CYS A 28 0.43 6.41 -2.22
N VAL A 29 -0.42 6.82 -1.29
CA VAL A 29 -0.74 6.04 -0.10
C VAL A 29 -1.57 4.78 -0.44
N PRO A 30 -1.63 3.78 0.46
CA PRO A 30 -2.48 2.60 0.30
C PRO A 30 -3.94 3.00 0.09
N GLY A 31 -4.59 2.38 -0.89
CA GLY A 31 -5.99 2.66 -1.19
C GLY A 31 -6.25 3.92 -2.02
N ALA A 32 -5.24 4.62 -2.54
CA ALA A 32 -5.44 5.78 -3.41
C ALA A 32 -6.10 5.45 -4.77
N GLY A 33 -6.22 4.16 -5.11
CA GLY A 33 -6.82 3.72 -6.37
C GLY A 33 -5.83 3.45 -7.49
N LYS A 34 -4.53 3.36 -7.18
CA LYS A 34 -3.44 3.07 -8.10
C LYS A 34 -3.74 1.91 -9.06
N THR A 35 -3.99 0.71 -8.53
CA THR A 35 -4.27 -0.49 -9.30
C THR A 35 -5.53 -0.35 -10.17
N SER A 36 -6.56 0.34 -9.69
CA SER A 36 -7.77 0.63 -10.46
C SER A 36 -7.48 1.56 -11.63
N LEU A 37 -6.66 2.60 -11.42
CA LEU A 37 -6.21 3.52 -12.46
C LEU A 37 -5.43 2.75 -13.54
N ILE A 38 -4.46 1.91 -13.15
CA ILE A 38 -3.65 1.13 -14.09
C ILE A 38 -4.54 0.18 -14.91
N ARG A 39 -5.48 -0.53 -14.25
CA ARG A 39 -6.45 -1.41 -14.94
C ARG A 39 -7.32 -0.63 -15.93
N GLU A 40 -7.77 0.57 -15.58
CA GLU A 40 -8.53 1.42 -16.49
C GLU A 40 -7.67 1.89 -17.67
N LEU A 41 -6.43 2.30 -17.42
CA LEU A 41 -5.50 2.74 -18.46
C LEU A 41 -5.26 1.68 -19.52
N ILE A 42 -4.92 0.45 -19.12
CA ILE A 42 -4.66 -0.64 -20.06
C ILE A 42 -5.92 -1.11 -20.80
N LYS A 43 -7.13 -0.84 -20.28
CA LYS A 43 -8.39 -1.09 -20.98
C LYS A 43 -8.68 -0.04 -22.04
N LEU A 44 -8.44 1.24 -21.72
CA LEU A 44 -8.74 2.36 -22.59
C LEU A 44 -7.80 2.46 -23.79
N ASP A 45 -6.52 2.15 -23.61
CA ASP A 45 -5.52 2.31 -24.65
C ASP A 45 -4.63 1.08 -24.79
N SER A 46 -4.71 0.42 -25.95
CA SER A 46 -3.99 -0.82 -26.24
C SER A 46 -2.47 -0.66 -26.40
N ARG A 47 -1.99 0.57 -26.44
CA ARG A 47 -0.53 0.85 -26.46
C ARG A 47 0.10 0.64 -25.10
N PHE A 48 -0.68 0.66 -24.00
CA PHE A 48 -0.19 0.43 -22.65
C PHE A 48 -0.21 -1.05 -22.28
N VAL A 49 0.83 -1.47 -21.57
CA VAL A 49 0.93 -2.74 -20.86
C VAL A 49 1.37 -2.48 -19.44
N ALA A 50 0.92 -3.30 -18.49
CA ALA A 50 1.23 -3.12 -17.08
C ALA A 50 1.82 -4.39 -16.46
N TYR A 51 2.85 -4.16 -15.68
CA TYR A 51 3.51 -5.17 -14.84
C TYR A 51 3.50 -4.72 -13.38
N THR A 52 3.65 -5.67 -12.47
CA THR A 52 3.77 -5.40 -11.03
C THR A 52 4.92 -6.19 -10.42
N ALA A 53 5.67 -5.54 -9.53
CA ALA A 53 6.60 -6.23 -8.64
C ALA A 53 5.87 -6.90 -7.44
N GLY A 54 4.61 -6.51 -7.20
CA GLY A 54 3.72 -7.09 -6.19
C GLY A 54 2.97 -8.33 -6.65
N VAL A 55 1.70 -8.43 -6.27
CA VAL A 55 0.79 -9.52 -6.67
C VAL A 55 0.13 -9.17 -7.99
N GLU A 56 0.23 -10.07 -8.97
CA GLU A 56 -0.41 -9.90 -10.27
C GLU A 56 -1.94 -10.07 -10.22
N ASP A 57 -2.60 -9.58 -11.26
CA ASP A 57 -4.03 -9.82 -11.45
C ASP A 57 -4.27 -11.25 -11.97
N GLU A 58 -5.47 -11.78 -11.72
CA GLU A 58 -5.92 -12.97 -12.42
C GLU A 58 -6.02 -12.71 -13.93
N PRO A 59 -5.63 -13.66 -14.77
CA PRO A 59 -5.74 -13.54 -16.22
C PRO A 59 -7.18 -13.22 -16.65
N HIS A 60 -7.33 -12.22 -17.52
CA HIS A 60 -8.63 -11.78 -18.00
C HIS A 60 -8.83 -12.10 -19.48
N LEU A 61 -10.06 -12.48 -19.87
CA LEU A 61 -10.43 -12.85 -21.26
C LEU A 61 -10.11 -11.76 -22.31
N SER A 62 -10.03 -10.51 -21.91
CA SER A 62 -9.63 -9.40 -22.80
C SER A 62 -8.13 -9.44 -23.19
N GLY A 63 -7.33 -10.30 -22.60
CA GLY A 63 -5.88 -10.31 -22.77
C GLY A 63 -5.16 -9.14 -22.09
N ARG A 64 -5.86 -8.35 -21.26
CA ARG A 64 -5.32 -7.12 -20.63
C ARG A 64 -5.54 -7.16 -19.13
N TRP A 65 -4.46 -7.40 -18.40
CA TRP A 65 -4.40 -7.37 -16.93
C TRP A 65 -2.99 -6.98 -16.48
N ILE A 66 -2.80 -6.67 -15.22
CA ILE A 66 -1.48 -6.37 -14.64
C ILE A 66 -0.75 -7.69 -14.42
N ARG A 67 0.33 -7.90 -15.14
CA ARG A 67 1.12 -9.14 -15.12
C ARG A 67 2.24 -9.07 -14.10
N LYS A 68 2.74 -10.20 -13.65
CA LYS A 68 3.97 -10.26 -12.85
C LYS A 68 5.15 -9.74 -13.67
N PHE A 69 5.99 -8.92 -13.04
CA PHE A 69 7.24 -8.48 -13.64
C PHE A 69 8.31 -9.57 -13.47
N GLU A 70 8.84 -10.09 -14.58
CA GLU A 70 9.85 -11.14 -14.63
C GLU A 70 11.18 -10.66 -15.23
N GLY A 71 11.45 -9.37 -15.18
CA GLY A 71 12.71 -8.78 -15.66
C GLY A 71 12.71 -8.37 -17.14
N VAL A 72 11.68 -8.70 -17.89
CA VAL A 72 11.54 -8.36 -19.32
C VAL A 72 10.30 -7.48 -19.54
N VAL A 73 10.41 -6.51 -20.41
CA VAL A 73 9.32 -5.60 -20.79
C VAL A 73 9.00 -5.73 -22.27
N ASP A 74 7.74 -5.52 -22.64
CA ASP A 74 7.28 -5.54 -24.04
C ASP A 74 7.88 -4.36 -24.82
N GLU A 75 8.63 -4.66 -25.86
CA GLU A 75 9.16 -3.64 -26.77
C GLU A 75 8.06 -2.98 -27.61
N GLY A 76 8.17 -1.68 -27.83
CA GLY A 76 7.22 -0.91 -28.63
C GLY A 76 5.88 -0.61 -27.93
N LYS A 77 5.77 -0.92 -26.62
CA LYS A 77 4.63 -0.57 -25.78
C LYS A 77 5.01 0.49 -24.74
N PHE A 78 3.99 1.20 -24.25
CA PHE A 78 4.12 2.06 -23.09
C PHE A 78 4.02 1.22 -21.82
N VAL A 79 5.15 0.92 -21.23
CA VAL A 79 5.25 0.01 -20.07
C VAL A 79 5.00 0.76 -18.78
N ILE A 80 4.01 0.28 -18.01
CA ILE A 80 3.69 0.72 -16.66
C ILE A 80 4.21 -0.33 -15.67
N LEU A 81 4.92 0.12 -14.64
CA LEU A 81 5.38 -0.77 -13.55
C LEU A 81 4.75 -0.36 -12.22
N ASP A 82 3.91 -1.24 -11.68
CA ASP A 82 3.30 -1.08 -10.36
C ASP A 82 4.20 -1.66 -9.26
N GLU A 83 4.13 -1.09 -8.05
CA GLU A 83 4.93 -1.47 -6.87
C GLU A 83 6.45 -1.44 -7.14
N TYR A 84 6.92 -0.45 -7.93
CA TYR A 84 8.32 -0.37 -8.34
C TYR A 84 9.30 -0.28 -7.16
N THR A 85 8.85 0.21 -6.02
CA THR A 85 9.63 0.33 -4.78
C THR A 85 9.99 -1.01 -4.15
N LEU A 86 9.44 -2.13 -4.65
CA LEU A 86 9.82 -3.49 -4.26
C LEU A 86 11.01 -4.03 -5.04
N LEU A 87 11.48 -3.33 -6.08
CA LEU A 87 12.62 -3.75 -6.91
C LEU A 87 13.92 -3.11 -6.41
N GLU A 88 15.02 -3.85 -6.52
CA GLU A 88 16.37 -3.33 -6.24
C GLU A 88 16.88 -2.38 -7.33
N SER A 89 16.43 -2.57 -8.57
CA SER A 89 16.77 -1.72 -9.70
C SER A 89 15.60 -1.60 -10.67
N LEU A 90 15.49 -0.48 -11.37
CA LEU A 90 14.45 -0.29 -12.38
C LEU A 90 14.96 -0.72 -13.74
N PRO A 91 14.15 -1.44 -14.54
CA PRO A 91 14.45 -1.70 -15.95
C PRO A 91 14.43 -0.41 -16.76
N ASP A 92 15.11 -0.45 -17.91
CA ASP A 92 15.07 0.63 -18.89
C ASP A 92 13.72 0.66 -19.62
N ASN A 93 13.47 1.78 -20.35
CA ASN A 93 12.32 1.96 -21.25
C ASN A 93 10.94 1.89 -20.58
N LEU A 94 10.83 2.23 -19.29
CA LEU A 94 9.55 2.39 -18.62
C LEU A 94 8.90 3.73 -19.00
N PHE A 95 7.57 3.69 -19.22
CA PHE A 95 6.75 4.88 -19.45
C PHE A 95 6.36 5.55 -18.13
N ALA A 96 5.86 4.77 -17.16
CA ALA A 96 5.55 5.26 -15.84
C ALA A 96 5.75 4.17 -14.77
N VAL A 97 6.04 4.62 -13.54
CA VAL A 97 6.21 3.76 -12.37
C VAL A 97 5.30 4.24 -11.24
N PHE A 98 4.66 3.29 -10.57
CA PHE A 98 3.77 3.53 -9.46
C PHE A 98 4.29 2.85 -8.20
N GLY A 99 4.20 3.52 -7.06
CA GLY A 99 4.61 2.93 -5.79
C GLY A 99 4.20 3.76 -4.59
N ASP A 100 4.36 3.16 -3.42
CA ASP A 100 4.25 3.83 -2.13
C ASP A 100 5.62 3.82 -1.45
N PRO A 101 6.33 4.96 -1.41
CA PRO A 101 7.66 5.01 -0.81
C PRO A 101 7.67 4.72 0.71
N ILE A 102 6.51 4.84 1.37
CA ILE A 102 6.38 4.54 2.81
C ILE A 102 6.32 3.03 3.07
N GLN A 103 5.88 2.24 2.09
CA GLN A 103 5.76 0.78 2.22
C GLN A 103 7.05 0.01 1.90
N SER A 104 8.15 0.70 1.64
CA SER A 104 9.39 0.06 1.24
C SER A 104 10.60 0.67 1.94
N ASP A 105 11.49 -0.18 2.41
CA ASP A 105 12.81 0.18 2.93
C ASP A 105 13.86 0.26 1.82
N THR A 106 13.49 0.06 0.56
CA THR A 106 14.42 0.06 -0.56
C THR A 106 14.92 1.48 -0.89
N ARG A 107 16.16 1.55 -1.39
CA ARG A 107 16.81 2.82 -1.76
C ARG A 107 16.40 3.34 -3.14
N VAL A 108 15.53 2.65 -3.87
CA VAL A 108 15.13 2.97 -5.25
C VAL A 108 13.94 3.94 -5.31
N VAL A 109 13.82 4.83 -4.34
CA VAL A 109 12.77 5.86 -4.37
C VAL A 109 13.21 7.02 -5.24
N ARG A 110 12.47 7.30 -6.32
CA ARG A 110 12.67 8.44 -7.22
C ARG A 110 11.84 9.64 -6.78
N SER A 111 12.18 10.84 -7.23
CA SER A 111 11.36 12.03 -7.04
C SER A 111 10.02 11.88 -7.78
N ALA A 112 8.91 12.16 -7.11
CA ALA A 112 7.58 12.00 -7.69
C ALA A 112 7.22 13.13 -8.66
N ASP A 113 6.63 12.78 -9.79
CA ASP A 113 5.96 13.72 -10.70
C ASP A 113 4.50 13.96 -10.30
N TYR A 114 3.86 12.92 -9.73
CA TYR A 114 2.51 12.97 -9.20
C TYR A 114 2.44 12.32 -7.82
N THR A 115 1.59 12.86 -6.96
CA THR A 115 1.32 12.28 -5.64
C THR A 115 -0.17 12.20 -5.35
N CYS A 116 -0.57 11.22 -4.51
CA CYS A 116 -1.91 11.16 -3.92
C CYS A 116 -1.81 10.64 -2.49
N ASN A 117 -2.19 11.48 -1.52
CA ASN A 117 -2.24 11.12 -0.09
C ASN A 117 -3.65 10.74 0.39
N ARG A 118 -4.63 10.60 -0.54
CA ARG A 118 -6.02 10.25 -0.23
C ARG A 118 -6.25 8.76 -0.33
N SER A 119 -6.62 8.13 0.78
CA SER A 119 -7.03 6.73 0.84
C SER A 119 -8.54 6.58 0.62
N LYS A 120 -8.93 5.54 -0.15
CA LYS A 120 -10.31 5.05 -0.30
C LYS A 120 -10.48 3.67 0.34
N ARG A 121 -9.48 3.19 1.09
CA ARG A 121 -9.48 1.85 1.70
C ARG A 121 -9.98 1.91 3.13
N PHE A 122 -9.42 2.76 3.95
CA PHE A 122 -9.78 3.02 5.34
C PHE A 122 -10.37 4.42 5.48
N GLY A 123 -10.88 4.75 6.68
CA GLY A 123 -11.62 5.97 6.92
C GLY A 123 -10.85 7.06 7.67
N ARG A 124 -11.62 8.05 8.12
CA ARG A 124 -11.12 9.28 8.76
C ARG A 124 -10.41 9.01 10.09
N SER A 125 -10.92 8.07 10.89
CA SER A 125 -10.32 7.77 12.20
C SER A 125 -8.91 7.21 12.03
N THR A 126 -8.71 6.27 11.08
CA THR A 126 -7.38 5.76 10.76
C THR A 126 -6.48 6.84 10.15
N ALA A 127 -7.00 7.67 9.25
CA ALA A 127 -6.20 8.75 8.67
C ALA A 127 -5.73 9.75 9.73
N LEU A 128 -6.58 10.13 10.69
CA LEU A 128 -6.20 10.99 11.81
C LEU A 128 -5.14 10.33 12.69
N PHE A 129 -5.35 9.07 13.08
CA PHE A 129 -4.40 8.31 13.87
C PHE A 129 -3.02 8.19 13.17
N LEU A 130 -3.00 7.87 11.88
CA LEU A 130 -1.76 7.82 11.09
C LEU A 130 -1.06 9.19 11.01
N ARG A 131 -1.80 10.30 10.97
CA ARG A 131 -1.22 11.65 10.99
C ARG A 131 -0.57 11.98 12.34
N GLU A 132 -1.15 11.55 13.45
CA GLU A 132 -0.52 11.66 14.78
C GLU A 132 0.78 10.87 14.85
N LEU A 133 0.87 9.76 14.11
CA LEU A 133 2.10 8.96 13.94
C LEU A 133 3.07 9.54 12.88
N GLY A 134 2.75 10.71 12.30
CA GLY A 134 3.60 11.41 11.34
C GLY A 134 3.54 10.89 9.89
N PHE A 135 2.44 10.26 9.49
CA PHE A 135 2.17 9.89 8.09
C PHE A 135 1.22 10.92 7.45
N ASP A 136 1.54 11.41 6.26
CA ASP A 136 0.66 12.33 5.51
C ASP A 136 -0.39 11.54 4.72
N VAL A 137 -1.53 11.31 5.35
CA VAL A 137 -2.66 10.55 4.79
C VAL A 137 -3.98 11.26 5.11
N VAL A 138 -4.90 11.25 4.14
CA VAL A 138 -6.28 11.72 4.32
C VAL A 138 -7.27 10.66 3.83
N ALA A 139 -8.46 10.62 4.44
CA ALA A 139 -9.56 9.76 4.03
C ALA A 139 -10.91 10.43 4.33
N GLU A 140 -11.96 10.00 3.62
CA GLU A 140 -13.30 10.62 3.74
C GLU A 140 -14.36 9.67 4.32
N ALA A 141 -14.18 8.35 4.15
CA ALA A 141 -15.08 7.35 4.69
C ALA A 141 -15.02 7.30 6.23
N ASP A 142 -16.00 6.69 6.84
CA ASP A 142 -15.99 6.43 8.29
C ASP A 142 -15.37 5.06 8.57
N ASP A 143 -14.59 4.99 9.65
CA ASP A 143 -14.03 3.77 10.20
C ASP A 143 -13.80 3.91 11.71
N GLU A 144 -13.37 2.84 12.35
CA GLU A 144 -13.09 2.79 13.77
C GLU A 144 -11.63 2.39 14.01
N VAL A 145 -10.96 3.15 14.90
CA VAL A 145 -9.64 2.78 15.44
C VAL A 145 -9.75 2.65 16.95
N THR A 146 -9.27 1.53 17.47
CA THR A 146 -9.23 1.27 18.91
C THR A 146 -7.85 0.77 19.29
N VAL A 147 -7.25 1.33 20.33
CA VAL A 147 -6.03 0.80 20.94
C VAL A 147 -6.43 0.18 22.29
N ALA A 148 -6.02 -1.06 22.54
CA ALA A 148 -6.42 -1.79 23.73
C ALA A 148 -5.31 -2.68 24.26
N ASN A 149 -5.48 -3.15 25.51
CA ASN A 149 -4.53 -4.05 26.14
C ASN A 149 -4.70 -5.48 25.62
N ILE A 150 -3.60 -6.09 25.17
CA ILE A 150 -3.58 -7.44 24.58
C ILE A 150 -4.07 -8.53 25.56
N TYR A 151 -4.00 -8.30 26.86
CA TYR A 151 -4.46 -9.27 27.89
C TYR A 151 -5.91 -9.09 28.28
N GLN A 152 -6.63 -8.10 27.72
CA GLN A 152 -7.98 -7.73 28.12
C GLN A 152 -9.01 -7.79 26.99
N VAL A 153 -8.55 -7.79 25.74
CA VAL A 153 -9.41 -7.72 24.58
C VAL A 153 -9.06 -8.82 23.58
N ASP A 154 -10.05 -9.56 23.14
CA ASP A 154 -9.89 -10.58 22.10
C ASP A 154 -9.68 -9.93 20.72
N PRO A 155 -8.80 -10.52 19.89
CA PRO A 155 -8.60 -10.04 18.53
C PRO A 155 -9.86 -10.24 17.66
N VAL A 156 -10.04 -9.37 16.66
CA VAL A 156 -11.15 -9.45 15.70
C VAL A 156 -10.61 -9.78 14.31
N GLU A 157 -11.30 -10.65 13.58
CA GLU A 157 -11.03 -11.06 12.18
C GLU A 157 -9.55 -11.35 11.88
N GLN A 158 -8.93 -10.60 10.95
CA GLN A 158 -7.57 -10.87 10.53
C GLN A 158 -6.55 -10.29 11.52
N VAL A 159 -5.83 -11.16 12.20
CA VAL A 159 -4.71 -10.78 13.08
C VAL A 159 -3.43 -10.65 12.24
N VAL A 160 -2.73 -9.52 12.42
CA VAL A 160 -1.47 -9.22 11.74
C VAL A 160 -0.40 -8.76 12.74
N TYR A 161 0.83 -9.05 12.44
CA TYR A 161 1.99 -8.70 13.27
C TYR A 161 3.25 -8.52 12.39
N PHE A 162 4.31 -7.94 12.96
CA PHE A 162 5.61 -7.88 12.31
C PHE A 162 6.76 -8.38 13.21
N GLU A 163 6.64 -8.29 14.54
CA GLU A 163 7.68 -8.80 15.46
C GLU A 163 7.61 -10.32 15.57
N GLN A 164 8.75 -10.98 15.44
CA GLN A 164 8.82 -12.44 15.48
C GLN A 164 8.35 -13.02 16.81
N GLU A 165 8.63 -12.34 17.93
CA GLU A 165 8.24 -12.73 19.28
C GLU A 165 6.71 -12.67 19.42
N VAL A 166 6.06 -11.63 18.90
CA VAL A 166 4.61 -11.51 18.86
C VAL A 166 4.00 -12.66 18.05
N GLY A 167 4.57 -12.97 16.90
CA GLY A 167 4.12 -14.10 16.10
C GLY A 167 4.27 -15.46 16.82
N CYS A 168 5.33 -15.66 17.59
CA CYS A 168 5.51 -16.85 18.42
C CYS A 168 4.45 -16.92 19.54
N LEU A 169 4.19 -15.80 20.23
CA LEU A 169 3.17 -15.69 21.27
C LEU A 169 1.78 -16.03 20.72
N LEU A 170 1.38 -15.41 19.63
CA LEU A 170 0.06 -15.63 19.00
C LEU A 170 -0.13 -17.10 18.62
N ARG A 171 0.87 -17.74 18.01
CA ARG A 171 0.82 -19.17 17.66
C ARG A 171 0.78 -20.08 18.89
N ALA A 172 1.51 -19.76 19.94
CA ALA A 172 1.47 -20.51 21.22
C ALA A 172 0.06 -20.49 21.86
N HIS A 173 -0.69 -19.40 21.62
CA HIS A 173 -2.09 -19.27 22.06
C HIS A 173 -3.10 -19.72 21.01
N HIS A 174 -2.67 -20.40 19.94
CA HIS A 174 -3.53 -20.90 18.85
C HIS A 174 -4.31 -19.78 18.11
N VAL A 175 -3.82 -18.55 18.11
CA VAL A 175 -4.41 -17.44 17.36
C VAL A 175 -3.95 -17.52 15.91
N ALA A 176 -4.92 -17.61 14.98
CA ALA A 176 -4.61 -17.54 13.54
C ALA A 176 -4.12 -16.13 13.19
N CYS A 177 -2.89 -16.00 12.70
CA CYS A 177 -2.27 -14.72 12.42
C CYS A 177 -1.41 -14.77 11.16
N LYS A 178 -1.18 -13.61 10.55
CA LYS A 178 -0.30 -13.44 9.37
C LYS A 178 0.80 -12.44 9.67
N HIS A 179 2.00 -12.75 9.20
CA HIS A 179 3.08 -11.77 9.17
C HIS A 179 2.78 -10.67 8.14
N TYR A 180 3.28 -9.44 8.38
CA TYR A 180 2.98 -8.30 7.50
C TYR A 180 3.38 -8.52 6.03
N THR A 181 4.39 -9.34 5.75
CA THR A 181 4.80 -9.70 4.39
C THR A 181 3.79 -10.58 3.66
N GLU A 182 2.97 -11.34 4.38
CA GLU A 182 1.95 -12.23 3.82
C GLU A 182 0.67 -11.47 3.43
N ILE A 183 0.51 -10.23 3.90
CA ILE A 183 -0.69 -9.40 3.66
C ILE A 183 -0.46 -8.30 2.62
N VAL A 184 0.71 -8.27 1.99
CA VAL A 184 1.01 -7.31 0.92
C VAL A 184 -0.03 -7.43 -0.20
N GLY A 185 -0.62 -6.31 -0.62
CA GLY A 185 -1.69 -6.27 -1.64
C GLY A 185 -3.08 -6.68 -1.15
N GLN A 186 -3.22 -7.34 0.00
CA GLN A 186 -4.51 -7.76 0.54
C GLN A 186 -5.24 -6.61 1.27
N THR A 187 -6.56 -6.76 1.40
CA THR A 187 -7.43 -5.84 2.16
C THR A 187 -8.51 -6.66 2.85
N PHE A 188 -8.75 -6.39 4.12
CA PHE A 188 -9.69 -7.10 4.98
C PHE A 188 -10.80 -6.15 5.45
N GLU A 189 -11.91 -6.69 5.93
CA GLU A 189 -12.96 -5.85 6.49
C GLU A 189 -12.51 -5.24 7.82
N LYS A 190 -11.96 -6.07 8.72
CA LYS A 190 -11.39 -5.65 10.00
C LYS A 190 -10.02 -6.26 10.17
N VAL A 191 -9.14 -5.54 10.85
CA VAL A 191 -7.77 -5.98 11.15
C VAL A 191 -7.49 -5.77 12.62
N THR A 192 -6.86 -6.76 13.25
CA THR A 192 -6.20 -6.62 14.54
C THR A 192 -4.69 -6.59 14.32
N PHE A 193 -4.08 -5.46 14.59
CA PHE A 193 -2.62 -5.33 14.61
C PHE A 193 -2.11 -5.57 16.03
N VAL A 194 -1.26 -6.56 16.21
CA VAL A 194 -0.64 -6.89 17.51
C VAL A 194 0.82 -6.50 17.49
N SER A 195 1.23 -5.72 18.48
CA SER A 195 2.61 -5.27 18.68
C SER A 195 3.05 -5.48 20.12
N GLY A 196 4.28 -5.91 20.31
CA GLY A 196 4.94 -5.97 21.62
C GLY A 196 5.40 -4.58 22.11
N GLU A 197 5.47 -3.61 21.20
CA GLU A 197 5.86 -2.23 21.48
C GLU A 197 4.66 -1.28 21.36
N SER A 198 4.74 -0.17 22.11
CA SER A 198 3.70 0.85 22.16
C SER A 198 4.01 2.07 21.26
N ASN A 199 4.94 1.92 20.31
CA ASN A 199 5.34 2.99 19.39
C ASN A 199 5.92 2.46 18.06
N LEU A 200 6.28 3.38 17.16
CA LEU A 200 6.80 3.08 15.82
C LEU A 200 8.33 2.83 15.77
N SER A 201 9.04 2.76 16.88
CA SER A 201 10.51 2.84 16.90
C SER A 201 11.22 1.68 16.21
N SER A 202 10.67 0.45 16.26
CA SER A 202 11.36 -0.73 15.74
C SER A 202 11.23 -0.91 14.23
N ASN A 203 10.04 -0.77 13.67
CA ASN A 203 9.82 -0.92 12.22
C ASN A 203 8.59 -0.12 11.73
N ARG A 204 8.84 1.15 11.40
CA ARG A 204 7.81 2.07 10.92
C ARG A 204 7.07 1.59 9.65
N VAL A 205 7.79 0.94 8.73
CA VAL A 205 7.23 0.44 7.46
C VAL A 205 6.28 -0.72 7.71
N ALA A 206 6.70 -1.71 8.50
CA ALA A 206 5.87 -2.88 8.82
C ALA A 206 4.62 -2.49 9.61
N ALA A 207 4.76 -1.62 10.63
CA ALA A 207 3.62 -1.09 11.38
C ALA A 207 2.62 -0.36 10.48
N TYR A 208 3.10 0.51 9.59
CA TYR A 208 2.24 1.20 8.61
C TYR A 208 1.50 0.21 7.70
N GLN A 209 2.18 -0.82 7.22
CA GLN A 209 1.53 -1.86 6.42
C GLN A 209 0.46 -2.61 7.20
N CYS A 210 0.70 -2.98 8.46
CA CYS A 210 -0.30 -3.62 9.32
C CYS A 210 -1.53 -2.71 9.54
N MET A 211 -1.32 -1.43 9.82
CA MET A 211 -2.38 -0.47 10.12
C MET A 211 -3.24 -0.06 8.91
N THR A 212 -2.81 -0.33 7.68
CA THR A 212 -3.49 0.17 6.46
C THR A 212 -4.19 -0.92 5.64
N ARG A 213 -4.49 -2.10 6.21
CA ARG A 213 -5.09 -3.24 5.49
C ARG A 213 -6.58 -3.45 5.73
N HIS A 214 -7.21 -2.68 6.61
CA HIS A 214 -8.64 -2.77 6.92
C HIS A 214 -9.51 -1.83 6.07
N ARG A 215 -10.82 -2.04 6.13
CA ARG A 215 -11.84 -1.15 5.56
C ARG A 215 -12.63 -0.42 6.64
N SER A 216 -13.16 -1.15 7.63
CA SER A 216 -14.10 -0.60 8.61
C SER A 216 -13.55 -0.49 10.02
N LYS A 217 -12.63 -1.38 10.43
CA LYS A 217 -12.10 -1.35 11.80
C LYS A 217 -10.63 -1.77 11.88
N LEU A 218 -9.86 -0.97 12.63
CA LEU A 218 -8.51 -1.27 13.10
C LEU A 218 -8.53 -1.41 14.62
N LEU A 219 -8.18 -2.59 15.11
CA LEU A 219 -7.90 -2.84 16.52
C LEU A 219 -6.38 -2.99 16.68
N ILE A 220 -5.78 -2.17 17.53
CA ILE A 220 -4.35 -2.25 17.86
C ILE A 220 -4.25 -2.81 19.27
N LEU A 221 -3.54 -3.92 19.42
CA LEU A 221 -3.32 -4.57 20.71
C LEU A 221 -1.85 -4.43 21.13
N THR A 222 -1.64 -3.78 22.26
CA THR A 222 -0.33 -3.56 22.87
C THR A 222 -0.37 -3.92 24.36
N PRO A 223 0.80 -4.14 25.02
CA PRO A 223 0.82 -4.50 26.45
C PRO A 223 0.23 -3.45 27.38
N ASP A 224 0.31 -2.17 27.04
CA ASP A 224 -0.09 -1.03 27.89
C ASP A 224 -1.30 -0.25 27.35
N ALA A 225 -1.94 -0.74 26.29
CA ALA A 225 -3.08 -0.10 25.62
C ALA A 225 -2.77 1.30 25.05
N THR A 226 -1.51 1.56 24.68
CA THR A 226 -1.09 2.79 24.00
C THR A 226 -0.37 2.48 22.69
N PHE A 227 -0.41 3.42 21.74
CA PHE A 227 0.40 3.35 20.53
C PHE A 227 0.66 4.77 20.02
N THR A 228 1.92 5.20 20.00
CA THR A 228 2.32 6.58 19.74
C THR A 228 3.40 6.68 18.65
N ALA A 229 3.65 7.88 18.17
CA ALA A 229 4.89 8.18 17.47
C ALA A 229 6.07 7.96 18.43
N ALA A 230 7.22 7.57 17.89
CA ALA A 230 8.42 7.35 18.71
C ALA A 230 8.92 8.63 19.36
#